data_9796ce4044a322a4270ec562d3f266b1
#
_entry.id   9796ce4044a322a4270ec562d3f266b1
#
_cell.length_a   1.000
_cell.length_b   1.000
_cell.length_c   1.000
_cell.angle_alpha   90.00
_cell.angle_beta   90.00
_cell.angle_gamma   90.00
#
_symmetry.space_group_name_H-M   'P 1'
#
loop_
_entity.id
_entity.type
_entity.pdbx_description
1 polymer ?
#
loop_
_entity_poly.entity_id
_entity_poly.type
_entity_poly.pdbx_seq_one_letter_code
_entity_poly.pdbx_strand_id
1 'polypeptide(L)'
;MIQTVFSAELPVGESLQIRKHTIQGTAAAPFGGEAAADGHKPRLAVITGTHGDELEGQYVAWRLAQILEANLDKLYGTVDIYPAVNPLGINSIERGVPMFDVDLNRTFPGNPSGDLTETLAAAVIDDITGADAAVDIHASNIFLREMPQVRINEISADKLVPLAPLLNVDFVWVHASATVLQSTLAYALNERGTRTFVVETGVGMRITRDYGERLSQGLLRLAAALGAWDGDAEASPAPIISNDGEVSYLNAAAGGIFLPEATHGTHVKEGQLIGIVANALTGEVSERVTSPVDGLLFTLREYPVVYPGSLLGRILKEAE
;
A
#
# COMPACT_ATOMS: atom_id res chain seq x y z
N MET A 1 -13.95 17.45 -6.86
CA MET A 1 -15.38 17.05 -7.00
C MET A 1 -15.55 15.64 -6.45
N ILE A 2 -16.59 15.38 -5.63
CA ILE A 2 -16.89 14.03 -5.15
C ILE A 2 -17.77 13.31 -6.17
N GLN A 3 -17.40 12.09 -6.54
CA GLN A 3 -18.12 11.24 -7.49
C GLN A 3 -18.41 9.88 -6.88
N THR A 4 -19.56 9.29 -7.23
CA THR A 4 -19.90 7.91 -6.84
C THR A 4 -19.43 6.96 -7.94
N VAL A 5 -18.57 6.03 -7.58
CA VAL A 5 -18.01 4.97 -8.45
C VAL A 5 -18.95 3.77 -8.47
N PHE A 6 -19.48 3.42 -7.30
CA PHE A 6 -20.40 2.29 -7.13
C PHE A 6 -21.47 2.65 -6.11
N SER A 7 -22.68 2.17 -6.34
CA SER A 7 -23.79 2.28 -5.37
C SER A 7 -24.66 1.03 -5.43
N ALA A 8 -24.92 0.45 -4.28
CA ALA A 8 -25.87 -0.66 -4.13
C ALA A 8 -26.82 -0.39 -2.97
N GLU A 9 -28.08 -0.72 -3.17
CA GLU A 9 -29.07 -0.69 -2.09
C GLU A 9 -28.85 -1.86 -1.14
N LEU A 10 -28.87 -1.56 0.16
CA LEU A 10 -28.81 -2.56 1.22
C LEU A 10 -30.23 -2.82 1.76
N PRO A 11 -30.46 -3.98 2.43
CA PRO A 11 -31.72 -4.22 3.12
C PRO A 11 -32.08 -3.04 4.03
N VAL A 12 -33.35 -2.76 4.18
CA VAL A 12 -33.93 -1.70 5.02
C VAL A 12 -33.67 -0.25 4.57
N GLY A 13 -33.36 -0.06 3.30
CA GLY A 13 -33.31 1.28 2.67
C GLY A 13 -32.01 2.05 2.83
N GLU A 14 -30.95 1.40 3.31
CA GLU A 14 -29.59 1.96 3.30
C GLU A 14 -28.89 1.73 1.96
N SER A 15 -27.77 2.43 1.72
CA SER A 15 -26.95 2.23 0.52
C SER A 15 -25.48 2.12 0.84
N LEU A 16 -24.81 1.16 0.21
CA LEU A 16 -23.35 1.10 0.15
C LEU A 16 -22.89 1.94 -1.03
N GLN A 17 -22.00 2.91 -0.79
CA GLN A 17 -21.44 3.74 -1.84
C GLN A 17 -19.92 3.74 -1.78
N ILE A 18 -19.27 3.50 -2.91
CA ILE A 18 -17.85 3.76 -3.12
C ILE A 18 -17.73 5.12 -3.80
N ARG A 19 -16.96 6.01 -3.20
CA ARG A 19 -16.79 7.37 -3.68
C ARG A 19 -15.33 7.68 -3.95
N LYS A 20 -15.08 8.52 -4.94
CA LYS A 20 -13.78 9.12 -5.19
C LYS A 20 -13.84 10.63 -5.11
N HIS A 21 -12.71 11.24 -4.78
CA HIS A 21 -12.49 12.66 -4.92
C HIS A 21 -11.67 12.91 -6.18
N THR A 22 -12.31 13.39 -7.23
CA THR A 22 -11.65 13.82 -8.46
C THR A 22 -11.20 15.25 -8.32
N ILE A 23 -9.88 15.48 -8.36
CA ILE A 23 -9.24 16.79 -8.33
C ILE A 23 -8.72 17.06 -9.74
N GLN A 24 -9.33 18.03 -10.39
CA GLN A 24 -8.98 18.45 -11.74
C GLN A 24 -8.16 19.73 -11.70
N GLY A 25 -6.97 19.69 -12.30
CA GLY A 25 -6.09 20.84 -12.39
C GLY A 25 -6.61 21.92 -13.32
N THR A 26 -6.17 23.15 -13.07
CA THR A 26 -6.50 24.32 -13.88
C THR A 26 -5.32 24.80 -14.75
N ALA A 27 -4.15 24.16 -14.65
CA ALA A 27 -3.01 24.45 -15.52
C ALA A 27 -3.38 24.27 -17.01
N ALA A 28 -2.93 25.19 -17.85
CA ALA A 28 -3.31 25.24 -19.27
C ALA A 28 -2.50 24.26 -20.14
N ALA A 29 -1.31 23.84 -19.67
CA ALA A 29 -0.39 22.98 -20.39
C ALA A 29 0.32 22.00 -19.43
N PRO A 30 0.85 20.86 -19.94
CA PRO A 30 1.64 19.93 -19.14
C PRO A 30 2.96 20.55 -18.70
N PHE A 31 3.51 20.03 -17.61
CA PHE A 31 4.79 20.45 -17.07
C PHE A 31 5.92 19.55 -17.57
N GLY A 32 7.02 20.17 -18.04
CA GLY A 32 8.22 19.46 -18.46
C GLY A 32 8.15 18.75 -19.83
N GLY A 33 7.14 19.03 -20.66
CA GLY A 33 6.98 18.44 -21.99
C GLY A 33 5.97 19.15 -22.86
N GLU A 34 5.87 18.70 -24.13
CA GLU A 34 4.79 19.12 -25.02
C GLU A 34 3.49 18.39 -24.67
N ALA A 35 2.36 19.06 -24.85
CA ALA A 35 1.06 18.41 -24.73
C ALA A 35 0.99 17.23 -25.70
N ALA A 36 0.43 16.11 -25.26
CA ALA A 36 0.24 14.96 -26.13
C ALA A 36 -0.55 15.38 -27.38
N ALA A 37 -0.12 14.90 -28.56
CA ALA A 37 -0.70 15.31 -29.82
C ALA A 37 -2.20 14.97 -29.95
N ASP A 38 -2.68 14.00 -29.17
CA ASP A 38 -4.07 13.57 -29.04
C ASP A 38 -4.87 14.34 -27.99
N GLY A 39 -4.24 15.31 -27.29
CA GLY A 39 -4.85 16.08 -26.22
C GLY A 39 -4.99 15.33 -24.90
N HIS A 40 -4.33 14.16 -24.74
CA HIS A 40 -4.34 13.40 -23.50
C HIS A 40 -3.85 14.24 -22.33
N LYS A 41 -4.58 14.17 -21.22
CA LYS A 41 -4.20 14.78 -19.93
C LYS A 41 -3.89 13.69 -18.93
N PRO A 42 -2.74 13.76 -18.24
CA PRO A 42 -2.36 12.73 -17.27
C PRO A 42 -3.42 12.49 -16.20
N ARG A 43 -3.60 11.23 -15.84
CA ARG A 43 -4.51 10.80 -14.77
C ARG A 43 -3.78 9.90 -13.80
N LEU A 44 -3.70 10.31 -12.53
CA LEU A 44 -3.19 9.51 -11.42
C LEU A 44 -4.35 9.05 -10.55
N ALA A 45 -4.43 7.75 -10.25
CA ALA A 45 -5.37 7.17 -9.30
C ALA A 45 -4.66 6.81 -7.99
N VAL A 46 -5.20 7.21 -6.85
CA VAL A 46 -4.68 6.88 -5.51
C VAL A 46 -5.77 6.15 -4.74
N ILE A 47 -5.51 4.89 -4.41
CA ILE A 47 -6.47 3.96 -3.84
C ILE A 47 -6.05 3.61 -2.42
N THR A 48 -7.00 3.55 -1.50
CA THR A 48 -6.77 3.16 -0.11
C THR A 48 -8.03 2.56 0.51
N GLY A 49 -7.90 1.94 1.67
CA GLY A 49 -9.02 1.36 2.39
C GLY A 49 -9.68 0.17 1.67
N THR A 50 -8.91 -0.59 0.91
CA THR A 50 -9.29 -1.92 0.40
C THR A 50 -9.48 -2.89 1.57
N HIS A 51 -8.64 -2.77 2.59
CA HIS A 51 -8.81 -3.41 3.89
C HIS A 51 -9.20 -2.36 4.92
N GLY A 52 -10.22 -2.65 5.73
CA GLY A 52 -10.79 -1.65 6.63
C GLY A 52 -9.96 -1.37 7.88
N ASP A 53 -9.05 -2.26 8.24
CA ASP A 53 -8.11 -2.11 9.35
C ASP A 53 -6.80 -1.42 8.97
N GLU A 54 -6.62 -1.04 7.69
CA GLU A 54 -5.40 -0.41 7.17
C GLU A 54 -5.62 1.10 6.96
N LEU A 55 -5.21 1.92 7.93
CA LEU A 55 -5.57 3.34 8.01
C LEU A 55 -4.46 4.30 7.54
N GLU A 56 -3.27 3.83 7.25
CA GLU A 56 -2.14 4.67 6.79
C GLU A 56 -2.52 5.47 5.52
N GLY A 57 -3.18 4.81 4.58
CA GLY A 57 -3.66 5.44 3.35
C GLY A 57 -4.72 6.52 3.56
N GLN A 58 -5.49 6.48 4.66
CA GLN A 58 -6.47 7.51 4.99
C GLN A 58 -5.81 8.88 5.23
N TYR A 59 -4.66 8.86 5.91
CA TYR A 59 -3.87 10.07 6.12
C TYR A 59 -3.33 10.61 4.79
N VAL A 60 -2.79 9.71 3.95
CA VAL A 60 -2.25 10.09 2.62
C VAL A 60 -3.35 10.68 1.73
N ALA A 61 -4.53 10.06 1.67
CA ALA A 61 -5.67 10.54 0.89
C ALA A 61 -6.08 11.95 1.32
N TRP A 62 -6.21 12.18 2.63
CA TRP A 62 -6.52 13.49 3.19
C TRP A 62 -5.43 14.53 2.88
N ARG A 63 -4.16 14.18 3.11
CA ARG A 63 -3.03 15.10 2.94
C ARG A 63 -2.81 15.49 1.49
N LEU A 64 -2.86 14.53 0.59
CA LEU A 64 -2.74 14.76 -0.84
C LEU A 64 -3.86 15.66 -1.37
N ALA A 65 -5.11 15.41 -0.95
CA ALA A 65 -6.23 16.25 -1.32
C ALA A 65 -6.02 17.70 -0.87
N GLN A 66 -5.53 17.94 0.36
CA GLN A 66 -5.22 19.29 0.85
C GLN A 66 -4.17 20.01 -0.01
N ILE A 67 -3.08 19.30 -0.37
CA ILE A 67 -2.00 19.90 -1.17
C ILE A 67 -2.51 20.26 -2.57
N LEU A 68 -3.22 19.34 -3.22
CA LEU A 68 -3.71 19.54 -4.58
C LEU A 68 -4.78 20.63 -4.67
N GLU A 69 -5.76 20.62 -3.75
CA GLU A 69 -6.82 21.64 -3.72
C GLU A 69 -6.29 23.06 -3.46
N ALA A 70 -5.21 23.18 -2.71
CA ALA A 70 -4.55 24.46 -2.47
C ALA A 70 -3.69 24.95 -3.65
N ASN A 71 -3.44 24.12 -4.67
CA ASN A 71 -2.52 24.38 -5.76
C ASN A 71 -3.04 23.87 -7.11
N LEU A 72 -4.31 24.10 -7.42
CA LEU A 72 -4.93 23.62 -8.66
C LEU A 72 -4.27 24.18 -9.93
N ASP A 73 -3.67 25.35 -9.86
CA ASP A 73 -2.92 26.00 -10.93
C ASP A 73 -1.58 25.31 -11.23
N LYS A 74 -1.07 24.49 -10.31
CA LYS A 74 0.12 23.66 -10.47
C LYS A 74 -0.21 22.22 -10.88
N LEU A 75 -1.47 21.90 -11.07
CA LEU A 75 -1.93 20.58 -11.55
C LEU A 75 -2.41 20.68 -13.00
N TYR A 76 -1.88 19.83 -13.88
CA TYR A 76 -2.35 19.57 -15.24
C TYR A 76 -2.87 18.15 -15.34
N GLY A 77 -4.14 17.97 -15.73
CA GLY A 77 -4.78 16.67 -15.73
C GLY A 77 -5.60 16.40 -14.47
N THR A 78 -5.61 15.17 -14.00
CA THR A 78 -6.53 14.73 -12.95
C THR A 78 -5.84 13.82 -11.93
N VAL A 79 -6.16 14.02 -10.65
CA VAL A 79 -5.86 13.06 -9.60
C VAL A 79 -7.17 12.57 -9.00
N ASP A 80 -7.43 11.26 -9.12
CA ASP A 80 -8.57 10.58 -8.52
C ASP A 80 -8.12 9.93 -7.20
N ILE A 81 -8.73 10.29 -6.09
CA ILE A 81 -8.45 9.72 -4.77
C ILE A 81 -9.65 8.88 -4.34
N TYR A 82 -9.42 7.58 -4.10
CA TYR A 82 -10.40 6.61 -3.60
C TYR A 82 -10.09 6.35 -2.12
N PRO A 83 -10.66 7.13 -1.19
CA PRO A 83 -10.25 7.07 0.22
C PRO A 83 -10.69 5.79 0.90
N ALA A 84 -11.73 5.11 0.40
CA ALA A 84 -12.28 3.92 1.01
C ALA A 84 -12.93 3.02 -0.05
N VAL A 85 -12.23 1.99 -0.49
CA VAL A 85 -12.80 0.96 -1.37
C VAL A 85 -13.65 -0.03 -0.58
N ASN A 86 -13.37 -0.19 0.72
CA ASN A 86 -14.18 -0.95 1.68
C ASN A 86 -14.62 -0.05 2.86
N PRO A 87 -15.59 0.85 2.67
CA PRO A 87 -16.02 1.76 3.74
C PRO A 87 -16.70 1.02 4.89
N LEU A 88 -17.33 -0.13 4.65
CA LEU A 88 -17.93 -0.96 5.70
C LEU A 88 -16.84 -1.54 6.60
N GLY A 89 -15.74 -2.05 6.02
CA GLY A 89 -14.60 -2.55 6.77
C GLY A 89 -13.95 -1.48 7.64
N ILE A 90 -13.78 -0.25 7.13
CA ILE A 90 -13.25 0.87 7.92
C ILE A 90 -14.17 1.18 9.10
N ASN A 91 -15.48 1.24 8.88
CA ASN A 91 -16.46 1.54 9.93
C ASN A 91 -16.52 0.44 11.00
N SER A 92 -16.31 -0.81 10.62
CA SER A 92 -16.36 -1.99 11.52
C SER A 92 -15.00 -2.34 12.12
N ILE A 93 -13.91 -1.71 11.62
CA ILE A 93 -12.52 -2.03 12.01
C ILE A 93 -12.20 -3.48 11.65
N GLU A 94 -12.60 -3.91 10.46
CA GLU A 94 -12.41 -5.25 9.96
C GLU A 94 -11.64 -5.23 8.63
N ARG A 95 -10.74 -6.20 8.44
CA ARG A 95 -9.95 -6.31 7.21
C ARG A 95 -10.85 -6.52 5.98
N GLY A 96 -11.73 -7.49 6.05
CA GLY A 96 -12.64 -7.87 4.96
C GLY A 96 -13.87 -6.98 4.84
N VAL A 97 -14.76 -7.33 3.93
CA VAL A 97 -16.07 -6.71 3.81
C VAL A 97 -16.99 -7.33 4.87
N PRO A 98 -17.43 -6.58 5.89
CA PRO A 98 -18.30 -7.09 6.93
C PRO A 98 -19.57 -7.72 6.34
N MET A 99 -20.17 -8.66 7.03
CA MET A 99 -21.35 -9.46 6.62
C MET A 99 -21.06 -10.52 5.52
N PHE A 100 -20.00 -10.35 4.73
CA PHE A 100 -19.65 -11.28 3.64
C PHE A 100 -18.43 -12.14 3.97
N ASP A 101 -17.65 -11.75 4.98
CA ASP A 101 -16.37 -12.38 5.35
C ASP A 101 -15.40 -12.53 4.13
N VAL A 102 -15.40 -11.53 3.26
CA VAL A 102 -14.65 -11.52 2.01
C VAL A 102 -13.48 -10.54 2.10
N ASP A 103 -12.26 -11.03 1.84
CA ASP A 103 -11.12 -10.16 1.52
C ASP A 103 -11.31 -9.58 0.11
N LEU A 104 -11.66 -8.29 0.02
CA LEU A 104 -11.92 -7.63 -1.25
C LEU A 104 -10.71 -7.72 -2.20
N ASN A 105 -9.48 -7.71 -1.65
CA ASN A 105 -8.26 -7.87 -2.43
C ASN A 105 -7.99 -9.34 -2.88
N ARG A 106 -9.03 -10.18 -2.84
CA ARG A 106 -9.10 -11.53 -3.44
C ARG A 106 -10.26 -11.66 -4.42
N THR A 107 -10.97 -10.56 -4.70
CA THR A 107 -12.17 -10.56 -5.53
C THR A 107 -11.93 -9.93 -6.91
N PHE A 108 -10.85 -9.14 -7.07
CA PHE A 108 -10.55 -8.48 -8.34
C PHE A 108 -10.17 -9.48 -9.46
N PRO A 109 -10.52 -9.19 -10.72
CA PRO A 109 -11.12 -7.96 -11.24
C PRO A 109 -12.63 -7.82 -10.99
N GLY A 110 -13.26 -8.74 -10.29
CA GLY A 110 -14.69 -8.78 -10.08
C GLY A 110 -15.49 -9.32 -11.26
N ASN A 111 -16.81 -9.30 -11.11
CA ASN A 111 -17.76 -9.72 -12.12
C ASN A 111 -18.99 -8.78 -12.07
N PRO A 112 -19.29 -8.00 -13.12
CA PRO A 112 -20.43 -7.07 -13.11
C PRO A 112 -21.81 -7.75 -13.01
N SER A 113 -21.87 -9.08 -13.14
CA SER A 113 -23.09 -9.89 -12.97
C SER A 113 -23.00 -10.82 -11.74
N GLY A 114 -21.99 -10.64 -10.89
CA GLY A 114 -21.75 -11.45 -9.71
C GLY A 114 -22.51 -10.97 -8.48
N ASP A 115 -21.99 -11.35 -7.31
CA ASP A 115 -22.52 -10.86 -6.04
C ASP A 115 -22.15 -9.39 -5.77
N LEU A 116 -22.53 -8.86 -4.60
CA LEU A 116 -22.29 -7.47 -4.24
C LEU A 116 -20.79 -7.13 -4.25
N THR A 117 -19.94 -8.01 -3.74
CA THR A 117 -18.50 -7.78 -3.65
C THR A 117 -17.82 -7.87 -5.01
N GLU A 118 -18.24 -8.79 -5.85
CA GLU A 118 -17.77 -8.94 -7.22
C GLU A 118 -18.20 -7.76 -8.12
N THR A 119 -19.44 -7.29 -8.00
CA THR A 119 -19.93 -6.13 -8.76
C THR A 119 -19.24 -4.84 -8.32
N LEU A 120 -18.97 -4.67 -7.01
CA LEU A 120 -18.19 -3.57 -6.47
C LEU A 120 -16.75 -3.59 -7.03
N ALA A 121 -16.08 -4.75 -6.96
CA ALA A 121 -14.72 -4.91 -7.47
C ALA A 121 -14.63 -4.58 -8.97
N ALA A 122 -15.59 -5.05 -9.76
CA ALA A 122 -15.64 -4.75 -11.20
C ALA A 122 -15.81 -3.25 -11.47
N ALA A 123 -16.70 -2.57 -10.75
CA ALA A 123 -16.91 -1.14 -10.91
C ALA A 123 -15.68 -0.31 -10.55
N VAL A 124 -14.95 -0.68 -9.50
CA VAL A 124 -13.69 -0.02 -9.09
C VAL A 124 -12.62 -0.21 -10.16
N ILE A 125 -12.43 -1.42 -10.66
CA ILE A 125 -11.46 -1.72 -11.72
C ILE A 125 -11.79 -0.95 -13.00
N ASP A 126 -13.05 -0.92 -13.42
CA ASP A 126 -13.46 -0.25 -14.65
C ASP A 126 -13.26 1.27 -14.55
N ASP A 127 -13.54 1.87 -13.39
CA ASP A 127 -13.35 3.30 -13.17
C ASP A 127 -11.85 3.71 -13.11
N ILE A 128 -10.95 2.87 -12.60
CA ILE A 128 -9.51 3.15 -12.53
C ILE A 128 -8.82 2.85 -13.86
N THR A 129 -9.27 1.86 -14.61
CA THR A 129 -8.65 1.44 -15.88
C THR A 129 -8.44 2.63 -16.80
N GLY A 130 -7.24 2.70 -17.41
CA GLY A 130 -6.84 3.81 -18.29
C GLY A 130 -6.23 5.02 -17.58
N ALA A 131 -6.05 4.98 -16.26
CA ALA A 131 -5.16 5.92 -15.59
C ALA A 131 -3.69 5.68 -16.02
N ASP A 132 -2.89 6.75 -16.12
CA ASP A 132 -1.47 6.66 -16.49
C ASP A 132 -0.64 5.96 -15.42
N ALA A 133 -1.05 6.13 -14.16
CA ALA A 133 -0.57 5.35 -13.03
C ALA A 133 -1.65 5.22 -11.96
N ALA A 134 -1.54 4.16 -11.16
CA ALA A 134 -2.35 3.95 -9.97
C ALA A 134 -1.44 3.54 -8.79
N VAL A 135 -1.81 3.95 -7.58
CA VAL A 135 -1.09 3.59 -6.36
C VAL A 135 -2.09 3.06 -5.33
N ASP A 136 -1.98 1.78 -5.01
CA ASP A 136 -2.81 1.07 -4.03
C ASP A 136 -2.07 1.01 -2.70
N ILE A 137 -2.57 1.72 -1.69
CA ILE A 137 -1.89 1.96 -0.42
C ILE A 137 -2.45 1.05 0.66
N HIS A 138 -1.57 0.22 1.23
CA HIS A 138 -1.83 -0.75 2.27
C HIS A 138 -0.96 -0.54 3.51
N ALA A 139 -1.29 -1.23 4.60
CA ALA A 139 -0.50 -1.30 5.83
C ALA A 139 -0.21 -2.74 6.26
N SER A 140 -0.09 -3.66 5.31
CA SER A 140 0.15 -5.11 5.46
C SER A 140 -0.93 -5.84 6.29
N ASN A 141 -1.02 -5.56 7.57
CA ASN A 141 -2.01 -6.09 8.52
C ASN A 141 -1.79 -5.46 9.91
N ILE A 142 -2.57 -5.89 10.89
CA ILE A 142 -2.46 -5.42 12.30
C ILE A 142 -1.25 -6.01 13.06
N PHE A 143 -0.58 -7.01 12.49
CA PHE A 143 0.46 -7.77 13.21
C PHE A 143 1.86 -7.25 12.97
N LEU A 144 2.15 -6.72 11.78
CA LEU A 144 3.49 -6.41 11.32
C LEU A 144 3.62 -4.93 10.98
N ARG A 145 4.68 -4.30 11.48
CA ARG A 145 5.09 -2.96 11.05
C ARG A 145 6.03 -3.09 9.86
N GLU A 146 5.73 -2.39 8.80
CA GLU A 146 6.53 -2.33 7.57
C GLU A 146 7.20 -0.97 7.43
N MET A 147 8.45 -0.94 6.99
CA MET A 147 9.01 0.28 6.40
C MET A 147 8.24 0.60 5.11
N PRO A 148 8.12 1.88 4.72
CA PRO A 148 7.51 2.23 3.45
C PRO A 148 8.19 1.49 2.30
N GLN A 149 7.41 0.67 1.59
CA GLN A 149 7.91 -0.17 0.51
C GLN A 149 6.93 -0.26 -0.64
N VAL A 150 7.45 -0.41 -1.86
CA VAL A 150 6.66 -0.79 -3.03
C VAL A 150 6.86 -2.28 -3.28
N ARG A 151 5.77 -3.02 -3.40
CA ARG A 151 5.77 -4.42 -3.81
C ARG A 151 5.43 -4.52 -5.29
N ILE A 152 6.29 -5.17 -6.04
CA ILE A 152 6.17 -5.30 -7.50
C ILE A 152 6.27 -6.77 -7.87
N ASN A 153 5.36 -7.23 -8.71
CA ASN A 153 5.48 -8.51 -9.36
C ASN A 153 6.57 -8.46 -10.45
N GLU A 154 7.43 -9.47 -10.54
CA GLU A 154 8.47 -9.53 -11.58
C GLU A 154 7.93 -9.39 -13.01
N ILE A 155 6.69 -9.83 -13.28
CA ILE A 155 6.04 -9.68 -14.60
C ILE A 155 5.90 -8.19 -15.00
N SER A 156 5.70 -7.31 -14.02
CA SER A 156 5.54 -5.86 -14.23
C SER A 156 6.81 -5.05 -13.89
N ALA A 157 7.90 -5.71 -13.50
CA ALA A 157 9.09 -5.05 -12.97
C ALA A 157 9.70 -4.04 -13.96
N ASP A 158 9.82 -4.40 -15.23
CA ASP A 158 10.40 -3.52 -16.28
C ASP A 158 9.67 -2.18 -16.39
N LYS A 159 8.34 -2.17 -16.14
CA LYS A 159 7.50 -0.97 -16.24
C LYS A 159 7.43 -0.17 -14.94
N LEU A 160 7.53 -0.84 -13.79
CA LEU A 160 7.25 -0.25 -12.49
C LEU A 160 8.51 0.11 -11.71
N VAL A 161 9.57 -0.73 -11.74
CA VAL A 161 10.80 -0.50 -10.98
C VAL A 161 11.45 0.88 -11.29
N PRO A 162 11.51 1.36 -12.54
CA PRO A 162 12.08 2.67 -12.84
C PRO A 162 11.35 3.85 -12.20
N LEU A 163 10.05 3.71 -11.89
CA LEU A 163 9.21 4.76 -11.32
C LEU A 163 9.01 4.61 -9.81
N ALA A 164 9.18 3.41 -9.26
CA ALA A 164 8.98 3.14 -7.84
C ALA A 164 9.76 4.06 -6.87
N PRO A 165 11.03 4.48 -7.16
CA PRO A 165 11.76 5.42 -6.33
C PRO A 165 11.10 6.81 -6.20
N LEU A 166 10.21 7.16 -7.13
CA LEU A 166 9.47 8.43 -7.03
C LEU A 166 8.50 8.46 -5.85
N LEU A 167 8.05 7.29 -5.38
CA LEU A 167 7.08 7.18 -4.28
C LEU A 167 7.68 7.43 -2.88
N ASN A 168 8.96 7.81 -2.79
CA ASN A 168 9.63 8.11 -1.51
C ASN A 168 9.59 6.96 -0.49
N VAL A 169 9.65 5.74 -0.98
CA VAL A 169 9.73 4.52 -0.16
C VAL A 169 11.17 4.19 0.20
N ASP A 170 11.36 3.37 1.23
CA ASP A 170 12.69 2.92 1.66
C ASP A 170 13.13 1.66 0.92
N PHE A 171 12.16 0.88 0.42
CA PHE A 171 12.41 -0.44 -0.14
C PHE A 171 11.49 -0.71 -1.35
N VAL A 172 12.06 -1.27 -2.42
CA VAL A 172 11.32 -1.82 -3.57
C VAL A 172 11.54 -3.32 -3.58
N TRP A 173 10.48 -4.08 -3.31
CA TRP A 173 10.53 -5.52 -3.24
C TRP A 173 9.90 -6.15 -4.47
N VAL A 174 10.75 -6.79 -5.30
CA VAL A 174 10.30 -7.50 -6.50
C VAL A 174 10.02 -8.96 -6.13
N HIS A 175 8.76 -9.34 -6.18
CA HIS A 175 8.31 -10.69 -5.88
C HIS A 175 8.36 -11.59 -7.10
N ALA A 176 8.79 -12.85 -6.92
CA ALA A 176 8.73 -13.86 -7.95
C ALA A 176 7.29 -14.14 -8.42
N SER A 177 7.12 -14.43 -9.70
CA SER A 177 5.80 -14.69 -10.31
C SER A 177 5.03 -15.84 -9.66
N ALA A 178 5.73 -16.81 -9.08
CA ALA A 178 5.11 -17.94 -8.37
C ALA A 178 4.32 -17.52 -7.11
N THR A 179 4.59 -16.32 -6.55
CA THR A 179 3.91 -15.80 -5.36
C THR A 179 2.79 -14.80 -5.67
N VAL A 180 2.48 -14.61 -6.96
CA VAL A 180 1.50 -13.63 -7.42
C VAL A 180 0.09 -14.07 -7.11
N LEU A 181 -0.65 -13.18 -6.47
CA LEU A 181 -2.07 -13.31 -6.29
C LEU A 181 -2.81 -12.59 -7.42
N GLN A 182 -3.32 -13.34 -8.38
CA GLN A 182 -4.01 -12.82 -9.57
C GLN A 182 -5.32 -12.08 -9.27
N SER A 183 -5.88 -12.32 -8.09
CA SER A 183 -7.14 -11.74 -7.62
C SER A 183 -6.98 -10.42 -6.86
N THR A 184 -5.83 -9.75 -6.99
CA THR A 184 -5.60 -8.43 -6.37
C THR A 184 -5.92 -7.29 -7.32
N LEU A 185 -6.26 -6.12 -6.75
CA LEU A 185 -6.53 -4.90 -7.51
C LEU A 185 -5.35 -4.54 -8.42
N ALA A 186 -4.15 -4.50 -7.87
CA ALA A 186 -2.96 -4.11 -8.63
C ALA A 186 -2.64 -5.08 -9.76
N TYR A 187 -2.80 -6.39 -9.55
CA TYR A 187 -2.60 -7.37 -10.62
C TYR A 187 -3.60 -7.14 -11.77
N ALA A 188 -4.89 -7.02 -11.44
CA ALA A 188 -5.95 -6.84 -12.42
C ALA A 188 -5.78 -5.55 -13.24
N LEU A 189 -5.34 -4.45 -12.62
CA LEU A 189 -5.07 -3.19 -13.31
C LEU A 189 -3.82 -3.26 -14.20
N ASN A 190 -2.74 -3.89 -13.73
CA ASN A 190 -1.52 -4.08 -14.53
C ASN A 190 -1.79 -4.94 -15.77
N GLU A 191 -2.59 -5.99 -15.66
CA GLU A 191 -3.04 -6.81 -16.81
C GLU A 191 -3.85 -5.98 -17.81
N ARG A 192 -4.60 -4.97 -17.36
CA ARG A 192 -5.33 -4.02 -18.20
C ARG A 192 -4.48 -2.86 -18.73
N GLY A 193 -3.17 -2.85 -18.42
CA GLY A 193 -2.22 -1.85 -18.89
C GLY A 193 -2.13 -0.57 -18.06
N THR A 194 -2.85 -0.47 -16.94
CA THR A 194 -2.72 0.62 -15.98
C THR A 194 -1.55 0.33 -15.03
N ARG A 195 -0.47 1.13 -15.07
CA ARG A 195 0.72 0.97 -14.21
C ARG A 195 0.34 1.12 -12.75
N THR A 196 0.23 0.03 -12.01
CA THR A 196 -0.28 0.03 -10.65
C THR A 196 0.78 -0.45 -9.66
N PHE A 197 1.09 0.41 -8.69
CA PHE A 197 2.02 0.16 -7.59
C PHE A 197 1.25 -0.26 -6.35
N VAL A 198 1.75 -1.26 -5.63
CA VAL A 198 1.29 -1.58 -4.27
C VAL A 198 2.28 -0.99 -3.29
N VAL A 199 1.81 -0.09 -2.44
CA VAL A 199 2.60 0.48 -1.34
C VAL A 199 2.16 -0.17 -0.03
N GLU A 200 3.12 -0.73 0.69
CA GLU A 200 2.91 -1.20 2.07
C GLU A 200 3.67 -0.27 3.01
N THR A 201 3.02 0.20 4.07
CA THR A 201 3.64 1.15 4.99
C THR A 201 3.00 1.11 6.38
N GLY A 202 3.81 1.23 7.42
CA GLY A 202 3.34 1.28 8.80
C GLY A 202 2.72 -0.03 9.29
N VAL A 203 1.64 0.05 10.05
CA VAL A 203 0.93 -1.09 10.63
C VAL A 203 -0.57 -0.83 10.69
N GLY A 204 -1.38 -1.85 10.51
CA GLY A 204 -2.83 -1.76 10.61
C GLY A 204 -3.31 -1.13 11.91
N MET A 205 -4.49 -0.49 11.87
CA MET A 205 -5.14 0.24 12.98
C MET A 205 -4.32 1.43 13.53
N ARG A 206 -3.35 1.92 12.77
CA ARG A 206 -2.48 3.05 13.16
C ARG A 206 -2.29 4.01 11.98
N ILE A 207 -1.73 5.18 12.29
CA ILE A 207 -1.26 6.17 11.33
C ILE A 207 0.14 6.61 11.74
N THR A 208 1.11 6.37 10.86
CA THR A 208 2.49 6.82 11.01
C THR A 208 2.67 8.08 10.16
N ARG A 209 2.46 9.25 10.77
CA ARG A 209 2.38 10.53 10.05
C ARG A 209 3.57 10.80 9.15
N ASP A 210 4.79 10.53 9.62
CA ASP A 210 6.01 10.79 8.84
C ASP A 210 6.06 9.94 7.56
N TYR A 211 5.57 8.70 7.61
CA TYR A 211 5.44 7.85 6.42
C TYR A 211 4.39 8.40 5.46
N GLY A 212 3.26 8.86 5.99
CA GLY A 212 2.19 9.46 5.19
C GLY A 212 2.61 10.77 4.53
N GLU A 213 3.35 11.66 5.21
CA GLU A 213 3.92 12.89 4.60
C GLU A 213 4.89 12.54 3.47
N ARG A 214 5.84 11.61 3.71
CA ARG A 214 6.80 11.17 2.70
C ARG A 214 6.11 10.58 1.47
N LEU A 215 5.12 9.72 1.67
CA LEU A 215 4.37 9.11 0.57
C LEU A 215 3.53 10.15 -0.19
N SER A 216 2.94 11.14 0.51
CA SER A 216 2.24 12.24 -0.15
C SER A 216 3.15 13.05 -1.07
N GLN A 217 4.38 13.34 -0.63
CA GLN A 217 5.41 13.96 -1.47
C GLN A 217 5.81 13.04 -2.64
N GLY A 218 5.92 11.73 -2.40
CA GLY A 218 6.18 10.73 -3.43
C GLY A 218 5.11 10.69 -4.52
N LEU A 219 3.84 10.77 -4.15
CA LEU A 219 2.73 10.84 -5.10
C LEU A 219 2.78 12.10 -5.97
N LEU A 220 3.17 13.25 -5.41
CA LEU A 220 3.40 14.47 -6.18
C LEU A 220 4.58 14.33 -7.15
N ARG A 221 5.67 13.66 -6.75
CA ARG A 221 6.80 13.35 -7.62
C ARG A 221 6.39 12.42 -8.76
N LEU A 222 5.59 11.41 -8.47
CA LEU A 222 5.03 10.53 -9.52
C LEU A 222 4.15 11.34 -10.48
N ALA A 223 3.27 12.20 -9.97
CA ALA A 223 2.45 13.09 -10.79
C ALA A 223 3.31 14.03 -11.65
N ALA A 224 4.42 14.55 -11.12
CA ALA A 224 5.37 15.37 -11.88
C ALA A 224 6.03 14.59 -13.01
N ALA A 225 6.44 13.33 -12.77
CA ALA A 225 7.00 12.46 -13.79
C ALA A 225 5.98 12.09 -14.90
N LEU A 226 4.69 12.15 -14.61
CA LEU A 226 3.61 12.02 -15.60
C LEU A 226 3.32 13.33 -16.33
N GLY A 227 3.99 14.44 -15.99
CA GLY A 227 3.72 15.77 -16.54
C GLY A 227 2.48 16.46 -15.94
N ALA A 228 1.97 15.93 -14.84
CA ALA A 228 0.75 16.43 -14.19
C ALA A 228 1.00 17.48 -13.10
N TRP A 229 2.17 17.54 -12.48
CA TRP A 229 2.45 18.40 -11.33
C TRP A 229 3.71 19.25 -11.50
N ASP A 230 3.63 20.54 -11.14
CA ASP A 230 4.75 21.51 -11.15
C ASP A 230 4.92 22.22 -9.79
N GLY A 231 4.33 21.69 -8.75
CA GLY A 231 4.57 22.19 -7.41
C GLY A 231 5.79 21.54 -6.76
N ASP A 232 6.15 22.07 -5.60
CA ASP A 232 7.22 21.46 -4.81
C ASP A 232 6.85 20.01 -4.46
N ALA A 233 7.86 19.13 -4.52
CA ALA A 233 7.75 17.74 -4.11
C ALA A 233 9.11 17.27 -3.57
N GLU A 234 9.17 17.05 -2.26
CA GLU A 234 10.41 16.65 -1.58
C GLU A 234 10.79 15.22 -1.95
N ALA A 235 12.08 14.99 -2.22
CA ALA A 235 12.63 13.69 -2.50
C ALA A 235 13.19 13.05 -1.23
N SER A 236 12.91 11.77 -1.02
CA SER A 236 13.60 10.92 -0.05
C SER A 236 14.87 10.30 -0.66
N PRO A 237 15.79 9.74 0.17
CA PRO A 237 16.90 8.93 -0.34
C PRO A 237 16.41 7.82 -1.28
N ALA A 238 17.28 7.38 -2.18
CA ALA A 238 16.95 6.29 -3.09
C ALA A 238 16.64 5.00 -2.30
N PRO A 239 15.58 4.26 -2.66
CA PRO A 239 15.24 3.01 -1.99
C PRO A 239 16.24 1.90 -2.32
N ILE A 240 16.32 0.91 -1.45
CA ILE A 240 16.96 -0.36 -1.76
C ILE A 240 16.02 -1.15 -2.67
N ILE A 241 16.55 -1.70 -3.76
CA ILE A 241 15.77 -2.57 -4.67
C ILE A 241 16.27 -3.99 -4.50
N SER A 242 15.40 -4.92 -4.19
CA SER A 242 15.74 -6.30 -3.87
C SER A 242 14.69 -7.31 -4.35
N ASN A 243 15.08 -8.58 -4.39
CA ASN A 243 14.27 -9.72 -4.77
C ASN A 243 13.98 -10.63 -3.56
N ASP A 244 13.02 -11.54 -3.70
CA ASP A 244 12.62 -12.49 -2.63
C ASP A 244 13.77 -13.28 -2.02
N GLY A 245 14.76 -13.70 -2.83
CA GLY A 245 15.89 -14.51 -2.39
C GLY A 245 16.85 -13.82 -1.40
N GLU A 246 16.76 -12.52 -1.26
CA GLU A 246 17.62 -11.73 -0.37
C GLU A 246 16.96 -11.48 1.00
N VAL A 247 15.74 -11.96 1.20
CA VAL A 247 14.98 -11.77 2.44
C VAL A 247 15.06 -12.99 3.35
N SER A 248 15.43 -12.76 4.61
CA SER A 248 15.39 -13.76 5.67
C SER A 248 14.17 -13.56 6.56
N TYR A 249 13.44 -14.65 6.84
CA TYR A 249 12.22 -14.63 7.64
C TYR A 249 12.51 -15.08 9.07
N LEU A 250 11.98 -14.35 10.05
CA LEU A 250 12.02 -14.72 11.46
C LEU A 250 10.63 -15.21 11.87
N ASN A 251 10.52 -16.48 12.20
CA ASN A 251 9.27 -17.08 12.69
C ASN A 251 9.44 -17.55 14.13
N ALA A 252 8.41 -17.41 14.96
CA ALA A 252 8.40 -17.91 16.33
C ALA A 252 8.44 -19.43 16.34
N ALA A 253 9.30 -20.01 17.17
CA ALA A 253 9.28 -21.44 17.47
C ALA A 253 8.34 -21.77 18.65
N ALA A 254 8.12 -20.79 19.56
CA ALA A 254 7.26 -20.93 20.73
C ALA A 254 6.03 -20.03 20.68
N GLY A 255 4.98 -20.41 21.40
CA GLY A 255 3.83 -19.55 21.66
C GLY A 255 4.03 -18.69 22.91
N GLY A 256 3.49 -17.46 22.91
CA GLY A 256 3.56 -16.55 24.03
C GLY A 256 3.37 -15.08 23.65
N ILE A 257 4.05 -14.20 24.37
CA ILE A 257 4.05 -12.77 24.10
C ILE A 257 5.44 -12.39 23.56
N PHE A 258 5.48 -11.91 22.31
CA PHE A 258 6.70 -11.40 21.71
C PHE A 258 7.01 -10.00 22.23
N LEU A 259 8.20 -9.82 22.77
CA LEU A 259 8.74 -8.55 23.26
C LEU A 259 9.96 -8.21 22.41
N PRO A 260 9.86 -7.24 21.48
CA PRO A 260 10.97 -6.85 20.63
C PRO A 260 12.05 -6.11 21.46
N GLU A 261 13.31 -6.41 21.16
CA GLU A 261 14.51 -5.75 21.71
C GLU A 261 15.24 -4.94 20.63
N ALA A 262 15.13 -5.36 19.38
CA ALA A 262 15.67 -4.62 18.23
C ALA A 262 14.71 -3.52 17.79
N THR A 263 15.27 -2.46 17.23
CA THR A 263 14.50 -1.35 16.66
C THR A 263 14.16 -1.64 15.22
N HIS A 264 12.88 -1.50 14.86
CA HIS A 264 12.41 -1.58 13.47
C HIS A 264 13.10 -0.54 12.57
N GLY A 265 13.46 -0.92 11.35
CA GLY A 265 14.11 -0.03 10.40
C GLY A 265 15.62 0.17 10.65
N THR A 266 16.25 -0.67 11.46
CA THR A 266 17.69 -0.60 11.73
C THR A 266 18.44 -1.82 11.21
N HIS A 267 19.74 -1.66 10.95
CA HIS A 267 20.63 -2.77 10.64
C HIS A 267 20.88 -3.61 11.89
N VAL A 268 20.84 -4.92 11.72
CA VAL A 268 21.11 -5.93 12.76
C VAL A 268 22.26 -6.82 12.31
N LYS A 269 22.95 -7.43 13.29
CA LYS A 269 24.04 -8.38 13.04
C LYS A 269 23.60 -9.82 13.26
N GLU A 270 24.23 -10.77 12.57
CA GLU A 270 24.03 -12.20 12.85
C GLU A 270 24.25 -12.48 14.35
N GLY A 271 23.32 -13.25 14.94
CA GLY A 271 23.31 -13.54 16.37
C GLY A 271 22.76 -12.42 17.27
N GLN A 272 22.53 -11.21 16.76
CA GLN A 272 21.93 -10.12 17.54
C GLN A 272 20.52 -10.51 18.01
N LEU A 273 20.21 -10.24 19.30
CA LEU A 273 18.88 -10.45 19.84
C LEU A 273 17.89 -9.51 19.18
N ILE A 274 16.85 -10.08 18.56
CA ILE A 274 15.73 -9.34 17.97
C ILE A 274 14.61 -9.17 18.98
N GLY A 275 14.39 -10.17 19.83
CA GLY A 275 13.38 -10.14 20.87
C GLY A 275 13.27 -11.46 21.63
N ILE A 276 12.31 -11.52 22.54
CA ILE A 276 12.01 -12.74 23.30
C ILE A 276 10.54 -13.10 23.17
N VAL A 277 10.22 -14.38 23.27
CA VAL A 277 8.85 -14.86 23.49
C VAL A 277 8.71 -15.24 24.95
N ALA A 278 7.88 -14.51 25.67
CA ALA A 278 7.66 -14.68 27.11
C ALA A 278 6.39 -15.51 27.37
N ASN A 279 6.47 -16.39 28.38
CA ASN A 279 5.32 -17.11 28.89
C ASN A 279 4.74 -16.36 30.10
N ALA A 280 3.59 -15.71 29.91
CA ALA A 280 2.96 -14.93 30.99
C ALA A 280 2.43 -15.79 32.15
N LEU A 281 2.20 -17.09 31.95
CA LEU A 281 1.71 -18.00 32.99
C LEU A 281 2.83 -18.39 33.96
N THR A 282 4.03 -18.69 33.40
CA THR A 282 5.16 -19.19 34.23
C THR A 282 6.19 -18.12 34.56
N GLY A 283 6.18 -16.98 33.83
CA GLY A 283 7.19 -15.94 33.95
C GLY A 283 8.52 -16.27 33.26
N GLU A 284 8.56 -17.36 32.47
CA GLU A 284 9.78 -17.82 31.79
C GLU A 284 9.91 -17.22 30.40
N VAL A 285 11.15 -17.18 29.90
CA VAL A 285 11.42 -16.90 28.49
C VAL A 285 11.37 -18.21 27.71
N SER A 286 10.34 -18.37 26.86
CA SER A 286 10.15 -19.56 26.06
C SER A 286 11.09 -19.63 24.84
N GLU A 287 11.46 -18.44 24.29
CA GLU A 287 12.33 -18.35 23.14
C GLU A 287 13.13 -17.03 23.14
N ARG A 288 14.38 -17.10 22.69
CA ARG A 288 15.20 -15.92 22.35
C ARG A 288 15.40 -15.90 20.85
N VAL A 289 14.83 -14.90 20.21
CA VAL A 289 14.85 -14.75 18.74
C VAL A 289 16.07 -13.92 18.37
N THR A 290 16.97 -14.49 17.57
CA THR A 290 18.17 -13.80 17.09
C THR A 290 18.16 -13.67 15.58
N SER A 291 18.88 -12.68 15.07
CA SER A 291 19.06 -12.53 13.63
C SER A 291 19.92 -13.67 13.08
N PRO A 292 19.49 -14.35 12.00
CA PRO A 292 20.28 -15.38 11.32
C PRO A 292 21.32 -14.82 10.35
N VAL A 293 21.30 -13.51 10.08
CA VAL A 293 22.16 -12.84 9.09
C VAL A 293 22.43 -11.39 9.49
N ASP A 294 23.46 -10.78 8.92
CA ASP A 294 23.62 -9.34 8.87
C ASP A 294 22.61 -8.72 7.88
N GLY A 295 21.95 -7.62 8.25
CA GLY A 295 20.99 -6.99 7.33
C GLY A 295 20.06 -5.96 7.94
N LEU A 296 19.16 -5.41 7.12
CA LEU A 296 18.16 -4.43 7.51
C LEU A 296 16.88 -5.11 8.01
N LEU A 297 16.50 -4.88 9.27
CA LEU A 297 15.24 -5.36 9.85
C LEU A 297 14.09 -4.46 9.36
N PHE A 298 13.53 -4.73 8.18
CA PHE A 298 12.54 -3.87 7.50
C PHE A 298 11.09 -4.21 7.84
N THR A 299 10.82 -5.37 8.44
CA THR A 299 9.53 -5.76 8.99
C THR A 299 9.74 -6.24 10.43
N LEU A 300 8.91 -5.78 11.37
CA LEU A 300 8.93 -6.23 12.76
C LEU A 300 7.50 -6.40 13.28
N ARG A 301 7.28 -7.45 14.07
CA ARG A 301 5.98 -7.72 14.68
C ARG A 301 5.64 -6.67 15.74
N GLU A 302 4.46 -6.08 15.60
CA GLU A 302 3.88 -5.08 16.48
C GLU A 302 2.85 -5.70 17.44
N TYR A 303 1.98 -6.59 16.95
CA TYR A 303 1.01 -7.29 17.80
C TYR A 303 1.68 -8.42 18.56
N PRO A 304 1.66 -8.38 19.91
CA PRO A 304 2.59 -9.18 20.71
C PRO A 304 2.23 -10.66 20.82
N VAL A 305 0.95 -11.05 20.68
CA VAL A 305 0.58 -12.46 20.83
C VAL A 305 1.06 -13.28 19.65
N VAL A 306 1.77 -14.38 19.92
CA VAL A 306 2.37 -15.25 18.91
C VAL A 306 2.09 -16.72 19.18
N TYR A 307 2.02 -17.46 18.10
CA TYR A 307 1.95 -18.93 18.06
C TYR A 307 3.20 -19.46 17.35
N PRO A 308 3.57 -20.74 17.53
CA PRO A 308 4.59 -21.36 16.69
C PRO A 308 4.29 -21.13 15.20
N GLY A 309 5.28 -20.67 14.43
CA GLY A 309 5.14 -20.28 13.04
C GLY A 309 4.73 -18.84 12.79
N SER A 310 4.32 -18.07 13.81
CA SER A 310 4.01 -16.65 13.64
C SER A 310 5.22 -15.87 13.12
N LEU A 311 5.02 -15.07 12.07
CA LEU A 311 6.08 -14.19 11.55
C LEU A 311 6.38 -13.09 12.58
N LEU A 312 7.66 -12.96 12.94
CA LEU A 312 8.18 -11.96 13.89
C LEU A 312 8.89 -10.81 13.18
N GLY A 313 9.50 -11.08 12.04
CA GLY A 313 10.22 -10.05 11.29
C GLY A 313 10.76 -10.56 9.95
N ARG A 314 11.23 -9.60 9.15
CA ARG A 314 11.96 -9.85 7.90
C ARG A 314 13.22 -9.03 7.88
N ILE A 315 14.30 -9.65 7.46
CA ILE A 315 15.60 -9.01 7.35
C ILE A 315 16.04 -9.10 5.89
N LEU A 316 16.32 -7.94 5.29
CA LEU A 316 16.99 -7.86 4.00
C LEU A 316 18.48 -8.06 4.24
N LYS A 317 19.02 -9.14 3.71
CA LYS A 317 20.43 -9.50 3.85
C LYS A 317 21.33 -8.42 3.25
N GLU A 318 22.44 -8.10 3.91
CA GLU A 318 23.49 -7.30 3.30
C GLU A 318 24.11 -8.10 2.14
N ALA A 319 24.37 -7.41 1.01
CA ALA A 319 25.16 -8.00 -0.07
C ALA A 319 26.61 -8.25 0.43
N GLU A 320 27.17 -9.42 0.19
CA GLU A 320 28.57 -9.77 0.49
C GLU A 320 29.56 -8.87 -0.27
#